data_2c42d4979482df36490d4f8820b8652f
#
_entry.id   2c42d4979482df36490d4f8820b8652f
#
_cell.length_a   1.000
_cell.length_b   1.000
_cell.length_c   1.000
_cell.angle_alpha   90.00
_cell.angle_beta   90.00
_cell.angle_gamma   90.00
#
_symmetry.space_group_name_H-M   'P 1'
#
loop_
_entity.id
_entity.type
_entity.pdbx_description
1 polymer ?
#
loop_
_entity_poly.entity_id
_entity_poly.type
_entity_poly.pdbx_seq_one_letter_code
_entity_poly.pdbx_strand_id
1 'polypeptide(L)'
;MILEVIMETLIPFLMATLVDDGINKGNLNHVYRIGALMLVFAVIGLFAGLMGGKYGAKASAGFAKNLREDMYKNIQTFAFSNIDKFSTAGLVTRLTTDVTNVQNAYQMLLRMCMRAPVTIICAMAMSFYYNTKIASIYLIVLILLGGVLAIIISRAGRYFKAAFPKYDELNASVQENVSAIRVVKAYVREDHEKKKFKKASHNIYNLFVKAENVIVFNSPAMQFAVYGCILLISWLGAHMIVGSGETVLTRGDLTSLMAYCMNILMNLMMLSM
;
A
#
# COMPACT_ATOMS: atom_id res chain seq x y z
N MET A 1 -3.19 15.85 3.86
CA MET A 1 -3.24 14.43 4.28
C MET A 1 -3.82 14.24 5.67
N ILE A 2 -3.20 14.76 6.76
CA ILE A 2 -3.78 14.59 8.12
C ILE A 2 -5.20 15.16 8.21
N LEU A 3 -5.42 16.38 7.72
CA LEU A 3 -6.75 17.00 7.70
C LEU A 3 -7.76 16.16 6.88
N GLU A 4 -7.35 15.60 5.76
CA GLU A 4 -8.15 14.69 4.93
C GLU A 4 -8.60 13.46 5.74
N VAL A 5 -7.68 12.80 6.44
CA VAL A 5 -7.96 11.64 7.28
C VAL A 5 -8.90 11.99 8.44
N ILE A 6 -8.71 13.15 9.07
CA ILE A 6 -9.62 13.61 10.14
C ILE A 6 -11.04 13.80 9.60
N MET A 7 -11.20 14.44 8.43
CA MET A 7 -12.52 14.60 7.81
C MET A 7 -13.16 13.26 7.43
N GLU A 8 -12.39 12.34 6.85
CA GLU A 8 -12.86 10.97 6.54
C GLU A 8 -13.28 10.20 7.80
N THR A 9 -12.57 10.38 8.91
CA THR A 9 -12.87 9.68 10.17
C THR A 9 -14.12 10.26 10.84
N LEU A 10 -14.42 11.55 10.64
CA LEU A 10 -15.62 12.19 11.20
C LEU A 10 -16.91 11.80 10.46
N ILE A 11 -16.85 11.34 9.22
CA ILE A 11 -18.03 10.93 8.46
C ILE A 11 -18.76 9.74 9.12
N PRO A 12 -18.11 8.61 9.47
CA PRO A 12 -18.75 7.55 10.22
C PRO A 12 -19.27 8.00 11.60
N PHE A 13 -18.58 8.93 12.27
CA PHE A 13 -19.05 9.50 13.53
C PHE A 13 -20.39 10.21 13.36
N LEU A 14 -20.53 11.04 12.35
CA LEU A 14 -21.80 11.72 12.06
C LEU A 14 -22.88 10.76 11.58
N MET A 15 -22.49 9.64 10.96
CA MET A 15 -23.41 8.59 10.52
C MET A 15 -24.12 7.95 11.70
N ALA A 16 -23.42 7.74 12.85
CA ALA A 16 -24.08 7.25 14.07
C ALA A 16 -25.20 8.17 14.52
N THR A 17 -24.91 9.47 14.65
CA THR A 17 -25.91 10.48 15.06
C THR A 17 -27.06 10.60 14.06
N LEU A 18 -26.78 10.46 12.76
CA LEU A 18 -27.81 10.48 11.72
C LEU A 18 -28.77 9.28 11.88
N VAL A 19 -28.24 8.10 12.16
CA VAL A 19 -29.07 6.89 12.36
C VAL A 19 -29.88 6.99 13.65
N ASP A 20 -29.24 7.34 14.76
CA ASP A 20 -29.88 7.29 16.08
C ASP A 20 -30.87 8.44 16.30
N ASP A 21 -30.49 9.68 16.01
CA ASP A 21 -31.32 10.85 16.24
C ASP A 21 -32.17 11.26 15.04
N GLY A 22 -31.75 10.83 13.84
CA GLY A 22 -32.50 11.10 12.61
C GLY A 22 -33.47 9.99 12.27
N ILE A 23 -32.95 8.82 11.91
CA ILE A 23 -33.78 7.71 11.36
C ILE A 23 -34.62 7.07 12.47
N ASN A 24 -34.00 6.68 13.58
CA ASN A 24 -34.70 5.96 14.68
C ASN A 24 -35.78 6.83 15.32
N LYS A 25 -35.57 8.16 15.41
CA LYS A 25 -36.56 9.12 15.96
C LYS A 25 -37.50 9.73 14.92
N GLY A 26 -37.33 9.39 13.62
CA GLY A 26 -38.14 9.92 12.53
C GLY A 26 -37.96 11.43 12.27
N ASN A 27 -36.86 12.02 12.69
CA ASN A 27 -36.59 13.46 12.60
C ASN A 27 -35.90 13.82 11.28
N LEU A 28 -36.64 14.07 10.22
CA LEU A 28 -36.12 14.43 8.91
C LEU A 28 -35.25 15.70 8.93
N ASN A 29 -35.59 16.68 9.76
CA ASN A 29 -34.80 17.92 9.86
C ASN A 29 -33.39 17.64 10.39
N HIS A 30 -33.26 16.70 11.33
CA HIS A 30 -31.95 16.26 11.83
C HIS A 30 -31.16 15.55 10.72
N VAL A 31 -31.82 14.65 9.96
CA VAL A 31 -31.19 13.96 8.80
C VAL A 31 -30.63 14.95 7.80
N TYR A 32 -31.41 15.99 7.42
CA TYR A 32 -30.94 17.00 6.48
C TYR A 32 -29.76 17.82 7.01
N ARG A 33 -29.78 18.21 8.29
CA ARG A 33 -28.67 18.96 8.91
C ARG A 33 -27.39 18.16 8.97
N ILE A 34 -27.45 16.91 9.46
CA ILE A 34 -26.27 16.06 9.56
C ILE A 34 -25.78 15.66 8.16
N GLY A 35 -26.69 15.34 7.23
CA GLY A 35 -26.33 15.05 5.84
C GLY A 35 -25.60 16.22 5.16
N ALA A 36 -26.10 17.45 5.37
CA ALA A 36 -25.42 18.65 4.88
C ALA A 36 -24.03 18.84 5.50
N LEU A 37 -23.88 18.57 6.80
CA LEU A 37 -22.59 18.64 7.50
C LEU A 37 -21.60 17.58 6.97
N MET A 38 -22.07 16.35 6.72
CA MET A 38 -21.26 15.30 6.09
C MET A 38 -20.78 15.70 4.69
N LEU A 39 -21.64 16.35 3.88
CA LEU A 39 -21.26 16.89 2.58
C LEU A 39 -20.17 17.97 2.71
N VAL A 40 -20.30 18.88 3.68
CA VAL A 40 -19.26 19.90 3.95
C VAL A 40 -17.92 19.23 4.31
N PHE A 41 -17.93 18.22 5.18
CA PHE A 41 -16.70 17.50 5.54
C PHE A 41 -16.10 16.74 4.35
N ALA A 42 -16.95 16.15 3.51
CA ALA A 42 -16.49 15.49 2.28
C ALA A 42 -15.84 16.49 1.31
N VAL A 43 -16.40 17.69 1.15
CA VAL A 43 -15.82 18.74 0.32
C VAL A 43 -14.50 19.25 0.90
N ILE A 44 -14.43 19.47 2.21
CA ILE A 44 -13.16 19.86 2.88
C ILE A 44 -12.11 18.77 2.70
N GLY A 45 -12.49 17.51 2.88
CA GLY A 45 -11.62 16.34 2.65
C GLY A 45 -11.11 16.27 1.21
N LEU A 46 -11.99 16.52 0.22
CA LEU A 46 -11.62 16.58 -1.19
C LEU A 46 -10.55 17.66 -1.44
N PHE A 47 -10.76 18.90 -0.95
CA PHE A 47 -9.79 19.97 -1.10
C PHE A 47 -8.47 19.64 -0.39
N ALA A 48 -8.51 19.07 0.81
CA ALA A 48 -7.34 18.64 1.55
C ALA A 48 -6.56 17.55 0.79
N GLY A 49 -7.26 16.58 0.19
CA GLY A 49 -6.68 15.54 -0.65
C GLY A 49 -6.03 16.09 -1.92
N LEU A 50 -6.71 16.99 -2.63
CA LEU A 50 -6.16 17.67 -3.81
C LEU A 50 -4.88 18.46 -3.47
N MET A 51 -4.89 19.22 -2.37
CA MET A 51 -3.70 19.95 -1.91
C MET A 51 -2.60 18.99 -1.49
N GLY A 52 -2.92 17.91 -0.78
CA GLY A 52 -1.97 16.85 -0.41
C GLY A 52 -1.31 16.21 -1.63
N GLY A 53 -2.08 15.91 -2.67
CA GLY A 53 -1.57 15.39 -3.94
C GLY A 53 -0.66 16.38 -4.67
N LYS A 54 -1.10 17.63 -4.80
CA LYS A 54 -0.34 18.71 -5.45
C LYS A 54 1.01 18.97 -4.77
N TYR A 55 1.00 19.14 -3.45
CA TYR A 55 2.25 19.40 -2.72
C TYR A 55 3.14 18.17 -2.61
N GLY A 56 2.57 16.97 -2.54
CA GLY A 56 3.31 15.71 -2.61
C GLY A 56 4.02 15.54 -3.95
N ALA A 57 3.35 15.83 -5.06
CA ALA A 57 3.96 15.81 -6.40
C ALA A 57 5.06 16.87 -6.54
N LYS A 58 4.83 18.08 -6.03
CA LYS A 58 5.85 19.15 -6.04
C LYS A 58 7.07 18.78 -5.19
N ALA A 59 6.87 18.19 -4.03
CA ALA A 59 7.95 17.72 -3.15
C ALA A 59 8.77 16.62 -3.81
N SER A 60 8.13 15.61 -4.42
CA SER A 60 8.84 14.52 -5.10
C SER A 60 9.61 14.99 -6.34
N ALA A 61 9.05 15.89 -7.13
CA ALA A 61 9.74 16.47 -8.28
C ALA A 61 10.91 17.37 -7.83
N GLY A 62 10.74 18.16 -6.76
CA GLY A 62 11.81 18.97 -6.16
C GLY A 62 12.96 18.11 -5.62
N PHE A 63 12.61 17.02 -4.92
CA PHE A 63 13.59 16.04 -4.46
C PHE A 63 14.41 15.44 -5.63
N ALA A 64 13.73 15.00 -6.68
CA ALA A 64 14.39 14.43 -7.87
C ALA A 64 15.26 15.45 -8.62
N LYS A 65 14.81 16.71 -8.67
CA LYS A 65 15.63 17.81 -9.24
C LYS A 65 16.92 17.98 -8.46
N ASN A 66 16.83 18.13 -7.14
CA ASN A 66 18.01 18.33 -6.30
C ASN A 66 18.95 17.10 -6.35
N LEU A 67 18.38 15.89 -6.33
CA LEU A 67 19.14 14.65 -6.44
C LEU A 67 19.93 14.58 -7.78
N ARG A 68 19.29 14.94 -8.90
CA ARG A 68 19.96 15.01 -10.20
C ARG A 68 21.09 16.04 -10.21
N GLU A 69 20.83 17.22 -9.65
CA GLU A 69 21.82 18.30 -9.56
C GLU A 69 23.04 17.88 -8.74
N ASP A 70 22.83 17.28 -7.57
CA ASP A 70 23.92 16.83 -6.69
C ASP A 70 24.69 15.67 -7.30
N MET A 71 23.99 14.71 -7.92
CA MET A 71 24.64 13.62 -8.66
C MET A 71 25.48 14.15 -9.84
N TYR A 72 24.96 15.11 -10.60
CA TYR A 72 25.68 15.71 -11.70
C TYR A 72 26.92 16.47 -11.22
N LYS A 73 26.80 17.28 -10.17
CA LYS A 73 27.94 17.95 -9.53
C LYS A 73 29.01 16.94 -9.09
N ASN A 74 28.58 15.84 -8.46
CA ASN A 74 29.52 14.81 -8.02
C ASN A 74 30.25 14.13 -9.20
N ILE A 75 29.55 13.88 -10.31
CA ILE A 75 30.17 13.33 -11.54
C ILE A 75 31.25 14.28 -12.06
N GLN A 76 31.05 15.58 -11.99
CA GLN A 76 32.06 16.58 -12.46
C GLN A 76 33.32 16.58 -11.60
N THR A 77 33.28 16.03 -10.37
CA THR A 77 34.46 15.91 -9.50
C THR A 77 35.20 14.58 -9.66
N PHE A 78 34.73 13.68 -10.54
CA PHE A 78 35.32 12.37 -10.74
C PHE A 78 36.72 12.50 -11.40
N ALA A 79 37.71 11.80 -10.83
CA ALA A 79 38.98 11.60 -11.49
C ALA A 79 38.83 10.65 -12.70
N PHE A 80 39.75 10.72 -13.68
CA PHE A 80 39.73 9.85 -14.87
C PHE A 80 39.62 8.37 -14.49
N SER A 81 40.34 7.92 -13.47
CA SER A 81 40.25 6.55 -12.96
C SER A 81 38.87 6.13 -12.42
N ASN A 82 38.05 7.09 -12.02
CA ASN A 82 36.67 6.84 -11.60
C ASN A 82 35.74 6.76 -12.81
N ILE A 83 35.95 7.60 -13.82
CA ILE A 83 35.17 7.60 -15.06
C ILE A 83 35.32 6.28 -15.81
N ASP A 84 36.55 5.72 -15.84
CA ASP A 84 36.83 4.43 -16.47
C ASP A 84 36.10 3.24 -15.82
N LYS A 85 35.71 3.36 -14.54
CA LYS A 85 34.94 2.33 -13.84
C LYS A 85 33.44 2.35 -14.19
N PHE A 86 32.92 3.46 -14.67
CA PHE A 86 31.51 3.62 -14.99
C PHE A 86 31.31 3.81 -16.49
N SER A 87 30.43 3.04 -17.12
CA SER A 87 30.08 3.30 -18.51
C SER A 87 29.27 4.61 -18.60
N THR A 88 29.53 5.40 -19.64
CA THR A 88 28.77 6.64 -19.89
C THR A 88 27.28 6.38 -19.95
N ALA A 89 26.85 5.30 -20.63
CA ALA A 89 25.46 4.89 -20.68
C ALA A 89 24.88 4.60 -19.27
N GLY A 90 25.67 3.96 -18.40
CA GLY A 90 25.26 3.69 -17.01
C GLY A 90 25.07 4.96 -16.18
N LEU A 91 25.93 5.97 -16.33
CA LEU A 91 25.80 7.26 -15.66
C LEU A 91 24.55 8.02 -16.14
N VAL A 92 24.27 8.00 -17.46
CA VAL A 92 23.05 8.58 -18.01
C VAL A 92 21.81 7.89 -17.47
N THR A 93 21.77 6.56 -17.43
CA THR A 93 20.64 5.80 -16.89
C THR A 93 20.38 6.15 -15.42
N ARG A 94 21.42 6.29 -14.60
CA ARG A 94 21.30 6.70 -13.20
C ARG A 94 20.69 8.10 -13.03
N LEU A 95 21.14 9.07 -13.84
CA LEU A 95 20.62 10.45 -13.81
C LEU A 95 19.19 10.58 -14.33
N THR A 96 18.75 9.66 -15.17
CA THR A 96 17.41 9.70 -15.80
C THR A 96 16.45 8.70 -15.16
N THR A 97 16.59 7.44 -15.49
CA THR A 97 15.64 6.37 -15.14
C THR A 97 15.66 6.07 -13.65
N ASP A 98 16.86 5.90 -13.05
CA ASP A 98 16.94 5.53 -11.63
C ASP A 98 16.44 6.66 -10.73
N VAL A 99 16.79 7.90 -11.01
CA VAL A 99 16.26 9.05 -10.25
C VAL A 99 14.74 9.19 -10.43
N THR A 100 14.21 8.87 -11.61
CA THR A 100 12.76 8.86 -11.82
C THR A 100 12.06 7.75 -11.01
N ASN A 101 12.67 6.57 -10.93
CA ASN A 101 12.17 5.48 -10.09
C ASN A 101 12.19 5.86 -8.61
N VAL A 102 13.27 6.49 -8.15
CA VAL A 102 13.38 7.01 -6.77
C VAL A 102 12.34 8.11 -6.51
N GLN A 103 12.10 9.00 -7.46
CA GLN A 103 11.05 10.02 -7.37
C GLN A 103 9.65 9.40 -7.17
N ASN A 104 9.32 8.39 -7.98
CA ASN A 104 8.05 7.70 -7.90
C ASN A 104 7.89 6.95 -6.56
N ALA A 105 8.95 6.27 -6.12
CA ALA A 105 8.97 5.61 -4.82
C ALA A 105 8.79 6.62 -3.67
N TYR A 106 9.48 7.75 -3.71
CA TYR A 106 9.36 8.80 -2.70
C TYR A 106 7.93 9.38 -2.66
N GLN A 107 7.31 9.63 -3.81
CA GLN A 107 5.93 10.11 -3.90
C GLN A 107 4.94 9.08 -3.30
N MET A 108 5.14 7.80 -3.61
CA MET A 108 4.33 6.70 -3.09
C MET A 108 4.47 6.57 -1.57
N LEU A 109 5.71 6.62 -1.05
CA LEU A 109 6.01 6.60 0.38
C LEU A 109 5.34 7.76 1.11
N LEU A 110 5.47 8.99 0.62
CA LEU A 110 4.83 10.16 1.22
C LEU A 110 3.31 9.98 1.30
N ARG A 111 2.69 9.46 0.25
CA ARG A 111 1.24 9.35 0.18
C ARG A 111 0.71 8.18 1.01
N MET A 112 1.31 7.00 0.92
CA MET A 112 0.83 5.78 1.56
C MET A 112 1.29 5.64 3.01
N CYS A 113 2.60 5.81 3.26
CA CYS A 113 3.15 5.59 4.60
C CYS A 113 2.77 6.69 5.60
N MET A 114 2.36 7.87 5.14
CA MET A 114 1.82 8.90 6.03
C MET A 114 0.32 8.75 6.26
N ARG A 115 -0.45 8.42 5.22
CA ARG A 115 -1.91 8.33 5.31
C ARG A 115 -2.37 7.10 6.10
N ALA A 116 -1.89 5.92 5.73
CA ALA A 116 -2.42 4.67 6.28
C ALA A 116 -2.23 4.54 7.81
N PRO A 117 -1.05 4.81 8.40
CA PRO A 117 -0.91 4.76 9.86
C PRO A 117 -1.80 5.78 10.58
N VAL A 118 -1.91 7.01 10.05
CA VAL A 118 -2.77 8.04 10.65
C VAL A 118 -4.23 7.60 10.61
N THR A 119 -4.70 7.06 9.48
CA THR A 119 -6.07 6.53 9.37
C THR A 119 -6.34 5.40 10.36
N ILE A 120 -5.40 4.45 10.48
CA ILE A 120 -5.52 3.33 11.43
C ILE A 120 -5.59 3.84 12.86
N ILE A 121 -4.72 4.79 13.24
CA ILE A 121 -4.71 5.37 14.59
C ILE A 121 -6.00 6.13 14.87
N CYS A 122 -6.45 7.00 13.96
CA CYS A 122 -7.68 7.76 14.12
C CYS A 122 -8.92 6.84 14.19
N ALA A 123 -9.03 5.88 13.28
CA ALA A 123 -10.16 4.94 13.27
C ALA A 123 -10.16 4.04 14.53
N MET A 124 -8.98 3.63 15.00
CA MET A 124 -8.85 2.86 16.24
C MET A 124 -9.24 3.70 17.46
N ALA A 125 -8.77 4.94 17.56
CA ALA A 125 -9.14 5.85 18.65
C ALA A 125 -10.65 6.08 18.70
N MET A 126 -11.29 6.31 17.54
CA MET A 126 -12.74 6.46 17.45
C MET A 126 -13.48 5.17 17.80
N SER A 127 -12.94 4.01 17.43
CA SER A 127 -13.52 2.72 17.81
C SER A 127 -13.49 2.50 19.34
N PHE A 128 -12.40 2.88 20.00
CA PHE A 128 -12.30 2.84 21.46
C PHE A 128 -13.24 3.82 22.15
N TYR A 129 -13.51 4.96 21.54
CA TYR A 129 -14.50 5.94 22.04
C TYR A 129 -15.91 5.35 22.07
N TYR A 130 -16.31 4.61 21.03
CA TYR A 130 -17.63 3.99 20.95
C TYR A 130 -17.79 2.78 21.88
N ASN A 131 -16.89 1.81 21.75
CA ASN A 131 -16.98 0.60 22.57
C ASN A 131 -15.63 -0.11 22.69
N THR A 132 -15.08 -0.14 23.91
CA THR A 132 -13.78 -0.74 24.21
C THR A 132 -13.71 -2.24 23.91
N LYS A 133 -14.81 -3.00 24.13
CA LYS A 133 -14.82 -4.45 23.88
C LYS A 133 -14.72 -4.75 22.39
N ILE A 134 -15.48 -4.06 21.55
CA ILE A 134 -15.44 -4.24 20.09
C ILE A 134 -14.12 -3.72 19.53
N ALA A 135 -13.64 -2.56 20.00
CA ALA A 135 -12.35 -2.02 19.58
C ALA A 135 -11.16 -2.94 19.91
N SER A 136 -11.21 -3.65 21.04
CA SER A 136 -10.19 -4.64 21.39
C SER A 136 -10.13 -5.80 20.41
N ILE A 137 -11.28 -6.22 19.85
CA ILE A 137 -11.30 -7.24 18.78
C ILE A 137 -10.57 -6.75 17.54
N TYR A 138 -10.82 -5.48 17.13
CA TYR A 138 -10.10 -4.88 15.98
C TYR A 138 -8.60 -4.86 16.22
N LEU A 139 -8.18 -4.48 17.42
CA LEU A 139 -6.77 -4.44 17.78
C LEU A 139 -6.11 -5.82 17.69
N ILE A 140 -6.77 -6.86 18.19
CA ILE A 140 -6.29 -8.24 18.10
C ILE A 140 -6.19 -8.68 16.65
N VAL A 141 -7.25 -8.46 15.85
CA VAL A 141 -7.24 -8.82 14.42
C VAL A 141 -6.18 -8.03 13.65
N LEU A 142 -6.00 -6.75 13.95
CA LEU A 142 -4.97 -5.90 13.34
C LEU A 142 -3.56 -6.45 13.60
N ILE A 143 -3.26 -6.85 14.84
CA ILE A 143 -1.96 -7.43 15.23
C ILE A 143 -1.75 -8.79 14.56
N LEU A 144 -2.76 -9.67 14.60
CA LEU A 144 -2.68 -11.00 13.99
C LEU A 144 -2.50 -10.90 12.47
N LEU A 145 -3.33 -10.10 11.82
CA LEU A 145 -3.27 -9.91 10.37
C LEU A 145 -1.96 -9.22 9.97
N GLY A 146 -1.53 -8.19 10.69
CA GLY A 146 -0.26 -7.53 10.49
C GLY A 146 0.92 -8.50 10.60
N GLY A 147 0.89 -9.42 11.57
CA GLY A 147 1.88 -10.50 11.69
C GLY A 147 1.87 -11.46 10.49
N VAL A 148 0.70 -11.88 10.04
CA VAL A 148 0.55 -12.74 8.84
C VAL A 148 1.10 -12.03 7.60
N LEU A 149 0.74 -10.76 7.38
CA LEU A 149 1.24 -9.97 6.26
C LEU A 149 2.75 -9.77 6.32
N ALA A 150 3.30 -9.50 7.48
CA ALA A 150 4.76 -9.37 7.67
C ALA A 150 5.50 -10.68 7.32
N ILE A 151 4.94 -11.84 7.67
CA ILE A 151 5.49 -13.15 7.30
C ILE A 151 5.43 -13.36 5.78
N ILE A 152 4.30 -13.03 5.15
CA ILE A 152 4.12 -13.14 3.70
C ILE A 152 5.16 -12.26 2.98
N ILE A 153 5.27 -10.97 3.35
CA ILE A 153 6.21 -10.02 2.75
C ILE A 153 7.66 -10.49 2.93
N SER A 154 8.03 -10.94 4.14
CA SER A 154 9.37 -11.41 4.43
C SER A 154 9.74 -12.64 3.62
N ARG A 155 8.82 -13.60 3.46
CA ARG A 155 9.04 -14.81 2.66
C ARG A 155 9.11 -14.53 1.17
N ALA A 156 8.17 -13.76 0.63
CA ALA A 156 8.17 -13.34 -0.77
C ALA A 156 9.44 -12.54 -1.12
N GLY A 157 9.85 -11.61 -0.25
CA GLY A 157 11.06 -10.81 -0.43
C GLY A 157 12.34 -11.64 -0.54
N ARG A 158 12.43 -12.79 0.14
CA ARG A 158 13.58 -13.70 -0.01
C ARG A 158 13.66 -14.28 -1.42
N TYR A 159 12.52 -14.68 -2.00
CA TYR A 159 12.48 -15.22 -3.37
C TYR A 159 12.78 -14.14 -4.41
N PHE A 160 12.26 -12.92 -4.24
CA PHE A 160 12.62 -11.79 -5.12
C PHE A 160 14.11 -11.46 -5.06
N LYS A 161 14.69 -11.38 -3.86
CA LYS A 161 16.14 -11.16 -3.70
C LYS A 161 16.96 -12.25 -4.38
N ALA A 162 16.51 -13.51 -4.35
CA ALA A 162 17.18 -14.61 -5.03
C ALA A 162 17.01 -14.55 -6.57
N ALA A 163 15.99 -13.87 -7.06
CA ALA A 163 15.76 -13.71 -8.51
C ALA A 163 16.69 -12.69 -9.15
N PHE A 164 17.11 -11.63 -8.46
CA PHE A 164 17.97 -10.58 -9.03
C PHE A 164 19.29 -11.11 -9.61
N PRO A 165 20.10 -11.94 -8.91
CA PRO A 165 21.31 -12.51 -9.50
C PRO A 165 21.03 -13.38 -10.73
N LYS A 166 19.86 -14.03 -10.78
CA LYS A 166 19.46 -14.84 -11.95
C LYS A 166 19.08 -13.98 -13.15
N TYR A 167 18.58 -12.77 -12.94
CA TYR A 167 18.42 -11.79 -13.99
C TYR A 167 19.78 -11.34 -14.56
N ASP A 168 20.75 -11.11 -13.69
CA ASP A 168 22.09 -10.71 -14.13
C ASP A 168 22.75 -11.83 -14.96
N GLU A 169 22.61 -13.12 -14.52
CA GLU A 169 23.07 -14.28 -15.29
C GLU A 169 22.38 -14.37 -16.68
N LEU A 170 21.07 -14.13 -16.72
CA LEU A 170 20.30 -14.13 -17.98
C LEU A 170 20.76 -13.01 -18.90
N ASN A 171 20.89 -11.78 -18.38
CA ASN A 171 21.32 -10.62 -19.14
C ASN A 171 22.74 -10.81 -19.70
N ALA A 172 23.67 -11.33 -18.89
CA ALA A 172 25.02 -11.65 -19.33
C ALA A 172 25.01 -12.70 -20.44
N SER A 173 24.20 -13.75 -20.34
CA SER A 173 24.06 -14.79 -21.35
C SER A 173 23.50 -14.23 -22.68
N VAL A 174 22.51 -13.33 -22.59
CA VAL A 174 21.94 -12.66 -23.79
C VAL A 174 22.99 -11.76 -24.44
N GLN A 175 23.68 -10.95 -23.64
CA GLN A 175 24.70 -10.03 -24.14
C GLN A 175 25.86 -10.80 -24.82
N GLU A 176 26.33 -11.90 -24.22
CA GLU A 176 27.33 -12.80 -24.79
C GLU A 176 26.85 -13.35 -26.13
N ASN A 177 25.63 -13.89 -26.18
CA ASN A 177 25.06 -14.48 -27.40
C ASN A 177 24.89 -13.45 -28.52
N VAL A 178 24.32 -12.27 -28.22
CA VAL A 178 24.13 -11.18 -29.21
C VAL A 178 25.46 -10.68 -29.73
N SER A 179 26.46 -10.50 -28.87
CA SER A 179 27.80 -10.07 -29.28
C SER A 179 28.52 -11.11 -30.17
N ALA A 180 28.32 -12.39 -29.87
CA ALA A 180 28.95 -13.51 -30.59
C ALA A 180 28.02 -14.15 -31.63
N ILE A 181 26.92 -13.51 -32.05
CA ILE A 181 25.89 -14.12 -32.89
C ILE A 181 26.44 -14.66 -34.23
N ARG A 182 27.45 -14.01 -34.80
CA ARG A 182 28.09 -14.49 -36.01
C ARG A 182 28.82 -15.81 -35.81
N VAL A 183 29.46 -16.00 -34.63
CA VAL A 183 30.15 -17.22 -34.27
C VAL A 183 29.14 -18.34 -34.01
N VAL A 184 28.06 -18.05 -33.26
CA VAL A 184 26.98 -19.01 -33.01
C VAL A 184 26.40 -19.53 -34.32
N LYS A 185 26.17 -18.65 -35.30
CA LYS A 185 25.66 -19.01 -36.62
C LYS A 185 26.69 -19.78 -37.45
N ALA A 186 27.95 -19.37 -37.46
CA ALA A 186 29.01 -20.04 -38.21
C ALA A 186 29.24 -21.50 -37.75
N TYR A 187 29.03 -21.76 -36.43
CA TYR A 187 29.19 -23.12 -35.87
C TYR A 187 27.87 -23.86 -35.69
N VAL A 188 26.72 -23.33 -36.19
CA VAL A 188 25.40 -23.93 -36.13
C VAL A 188 25.03 -24.32 -34.66
N ARG A 189 25.30 -23.41 -33.72
CA ARG A 189 25.09 -23.65 -32.28
C ARG A 189 23.81 -23.00 -31.71
N GLU A 190 22.88 -22.58 -32.56
CA GLU A 190 21.65 -21.90 -32.14
C GLU A 190 20.82 -22.71 -31.14
N ASP A 191 20.72 -24.02 -31.36
CA ASP A 191 19.92 -24.86 -30.46
C ASP A 191 20.55 -25.05 -29.07
N HIS A 192 21.87 -25.00 -28.99
CA HIS A 192 22.59 -25.00 -27.73
C HIS A 192 22.32 -23.71 -26.97
N GLU A 193 22.42 -22.57 -27.61
CA GLU A 193 22.16 -21.26 -27.01
C GLU A 193 20.68 -21.10 -26.61
N LYS A 194 19.73 -21.56 -27.43
CA LYS A 194 18.31 -21.62 -27.04
C LYS A 194 18.05 -22.45 -25.76
N LYS A 195 18.74 -23.60 -25.64
CA LYS A 195 18.63 -24.44 -24.42
C LYS A 195 19.21 -23.75 -23.20
N LYS A 196 20.39 -23.08 -23.35
CA LYS A 196 21.05 -22.30 -22.29
C LYS A 196 20.12 -21.18 -21.81
N PHE A 197 19.56 -20.39 -22.73
CA PHE A 197 18.61 -19.32 -22.43
C PHE A 197 17.34 -19.85 -21.76
N LYS A 198 16.73 -20.92 -22.31
CA LYS A 198 15.53 -21.52 -21.74
C LYS A 198 15.73 -21.99 -20.29
N LYS A 199 16.91 -22.55 -19.98
CA LYS A 199 17.25 -22.98 -18.62
C LYS A 199 17.38 -21.79 -17.68
N ALA A 200 18.07 -20.71 -18.09
CA ALA A 200 18.21 -19.50 -17.30
C ALA A 200 16.84 -18.82 -17.05
N SER A 201 16.02 -18.68 -18.10
CA SER A 201 14.66 -18.14 -18.00
C SER A 201 13.78 -18.99 -17.09
N HIS A 202 13.86 -20.32 -17.17
CA HIS A 202 13.09 -21.23 -16.31
C HIS A 202 13.49 -21.11 -14.83
N ASN A 203 14.75 -20.87 -14.53
CA ASN A 203 15.20 -20.64 -13.14
C ASN A 203 14.56 -19.37 -12.54
N ILE A 204 14.49 -18.30 -13.33
CA ILE A 204 13.83 -17.05 -12.94
C ILE A 204 12.32 -17.31 -12.75
N TYR A 205 11.68 -17.95 -13.73
CA TYR A 205 10.27 -18.32 -13.65
C TYR A 205 9.93 -19.05 -12.35
N ASN A 206 10.72 -20.08 -11.98
CA ASN A 206 10.49 -20.85 -10.77
C ASN A 206 10.59 -20.02 -9.48
N LEU A 207 11.50 -19.05 -9.43
CA LEU A 207 11.64 -18.16 -8.28
C LEU A 207 10.45 -17.20 -8.18
N PHE A 208 9.99 -16.64 -9.31
CA PHE A 208 8.81 -15.79 -9.34
C PHE A 208 7.56 -16.56 -8.97
N VAL A 209 7.35 -17.75 -9.51
CA VAL A 209 6.20 -18.61 -9.13
C VAL A 209 6.21 -18.90 -7.64
N LYS A 210 7.37 -19.17 -7.04
CA LYS A 210 7.48 -19.36 -5.59
C LYS A 210 7.15 -18.10 -4.81
N ALA A 211 7.59 -16.93 -5.28
CA ALA A 211 7.27 -15.66 -4.66
C ALA A 211 5.76 -15.37 -4.74
N GLU A 212 5.20 -15.50 -5.94
CA GLU A 212 3.77 -15.25 -6.20
C GLU A 212 2.88 -16.22 -5.42
N ASN A 213 3.24 -17.50 -5.33
CA ASN A 213 2.50 -18.48 -4.51
C ASN A 213 2.41 -18.08 -3.03
N VAL A 214 3.41 -17.36 -2.51
CA VAL A 214 3.35 -16.82 -1.14
C VAL A 214 2.45 -15.58 -1.10
N ILE A 215 2.54 -14.71 -2.10
CA ILE A 215 1.75 -13.46 -2.18
C ILE A 215 0.25 -13.75 -2.38
N VAL A 216 -0.10 -14.78 -3.12
CA VAL A 216 -1.51 -15.17 -3.36
C VAL A 216 -2.28 -15.38 -2.05
N PHE A 217 -1.62 -15.82 -0.96
CA PHE A 217 -2.25 -15.94 0.36
C PHE A 217 -2.67 -14.60 0.98
N ASN A 218 -2.16 -13.47 0.48
CA ASN A 218 -2.52 -12.15 0.99
C ASN A 218 -4.03 -11.88 0.84
N SER A 219 -4.59 -12.10 -0.34
CA SER A 219 -6.01 -11.83 -0.61
C SER A 219 -6.98 -12.70 0.23
N PRO A 220 -6.83 -14.04 0.30
CA PRO A 220 -7.67 -14.87 1.18
C PRO A 220 -7.53 -14.52 2.67
N ALA A 221 -6.32 -14.21 3.16
CA ALA A 221 -6.10 -13.81 4.55
C ALA A 221 -6.84 -12.50 4.88
N MET A 222 -6.77 -11.52 3.98
CA MET A 222 -7.50 -10.27 4.11
C MET A 222 -9.01 -10.46 4.08
N GLN A 223 -9.52 -11.23 3.12
CA GLN A 223 -10.96 -11.51 3.03
C GLN A 223 -11.49 -12.23 4.26
N PHE A 224 -10.74 -13.20 4.77
CA PHE A 224 -11.11 -13.90 6.00
C PHE A 224 -11.15 -12.95 7.20
N ALA A 225 -10.18 -12.05 7.33
CA ALA A 225 -10.17 -11.05 8.38
C ALA A 225 -11.34 -10.07 8.26
N VAL A 226 -11.63 -9.57 7.05
CA VAL A 226 -12.75 -8.64 6.80
C VAL A 226 -14.08 -9.28 7.14
N TYR A 227 -14.39 -10.44 6.56
CA TYR A 227 -15.66 -11.10 6.80
C TYR A 227 -15.77 -11.64 8.23
N GLY A 228 -14.68 -12.14 8.80
CA GLY A 228 -14.62 -12.55 10.19
C GLY A 228 -14.92 -11.40 11.15
N CYS A 229 -14.32 -10.23 10.93
CA CYS A 229 -14.62 -9.03 11.70
C CYS A 229 -16.08 -8.61 11.56
N ILE A 230 -16.61 -8.53 10.33
CA ILE A 230 -18.01 -8.13 10.12
C ILE A 230 -18.95 -9.06 10.86
N LEU A 231 -18.77 -10.37 10.77
CA LEU A 231 -19.60 -11.36 11.45
C LEU A 231 -19.51 -11.23 12.97
N LEU A 232 -18.30 -11.13 13.51
CA LEU A 232 -18.08 -10.97 14.95
C LEU A 232 -18.68 -9.68 15.49
N ILE A 233 -18.49 -8.56 14.79
CA ILE A 233 -19.02 -7.25 15.19
C ILE A 233 -20.55 -7.26 15.11
N SER A 234 -21.12 -7.80 14.04
CA SER A 234 -22.57 -7.91 13.89
C SER A 234 -23.19 -8.76 14.98
N TRP A 235 -22.59 -9.92 15.26
CA TRP A 235 -23.09 -10.83 16.28
C TRP A 235 -22.97 -10.25 17.69
N LEU A 236 -21.79 -9.77 18.09
CA LEU A 236 -21.57 -9.17 19.40
C LEU A 236 -22.33 -7.86 19.56
N GLY A 237 -22.35 -7.02 18.53
CA GLY A 237 -23.08 -5.76 18.52
C GLY A 237 -24.57 -5.97 18.65
N ALA A 238 -25.16 -6.89 17.89
CA ALA A 238 -26.57 -7.24 18.00
C ALA A 238 -26.91 -7.79 19.40
N HIS A 239 -26.06 -8.67 19.95
CA HIS A 239 -26.25 -9.21 21.29
C HIS A 239 -26.19 -8.10 22.36
N MET A 240 -25.27 -7.14 22.22
CA MET A 240 -25.15 -6.00 23.14
C MET A 240 -26.33 -5.05 23.01
N ILE A 241 -26.80 -4.74 21.80
CA ILE A 241 -27.94 -3.85 21.53
C ILE A 241 -29.22 -4.45 22.14
N VAL A 242 -29.51 -5.72 21.80
CA VAL A 242 -30.72 -6.40 22.28
C VAL A 242 -30.68 -6.63 23.81
N GLY A 243 -29.54 -7.04 24.34
CA GLY A 243 -29.37 -7.33 25.77
C GLY A 243 -29.38 -6.09 26.66
N SER A 244 -28.96 -4.92 26.16
CA SER A 244 -28.93 -3.68 26.93
C SER A 244 -30.09 -2.73 26.64
N GLY A 245 -30.94 -3.03 25.65
CA GLY A 245 -32.00 -2.10 25.24
C GLY A 245 -31.45 -0.77 24.69
N GLU A 246 -30.36 -0.83 23.92
CA GLU A 246 -29.68 0.32 23.31
C GLU A 246 -28.97 1.28 24.31
N THR A 247 -28.79 0.88 25.58
CA THR A 247 -28.12 1.74 26.57
C THR A 247 -26.58 1.68 26.51
N VAL A 248 -26.00 0.56 26.06
CA VAL A 248 -24.54 0.34 26.00
C VAL A 248 -24.00 0.54 24.60
N LEU A 249 -24.77 0.21 23.57
CA LEU A 249 -24.42 0.35 22.16
C LEU A 249 -25.69 0.63 21.37
N THR A 250 -25.67 1.65 20.51
CA THR A 250 -26.79 2.00 19.64
C THR A 250 -26.63 1.35 18.24
N ARG A 251 -27.66 1.42 17.42
CA ARG A 251 -27.61 0.96 16.03
C ARG A 251 -26.67 1.83 15.19
N GLY A 252 -26.69 3.14 15.47
CA GLY A 252 -25.79 4.08 14.81
C GLY A 252 -24.33 3.81 15.15
N ASP A 253 -24.04 3.55 16.45
CA ASP A 253 -22.69 3.18 16.91
C ASP A 253 -22.19 1.92 16.22
N LEU A 254 -23.04 0.88 16.09
CA LEU A 254 -22.66 -0.35 15.39
C LEU A 254 -22.31 -0.10 13.92
N THR A 255 -23.10 0.74 13.24
CA THR A 255 -22.84 1.12 11.84
C THR A 255 -21.49 1.82 11.69
N SER A 256 -21.19 2.75 12.59
CA SER A 256 -19.91 3.48 12.59
C SER A 256 -18.73 2.58 12.91
N LEU A 257 -18.88 1.66 13.88
CA LEU A 257 -17.86 0.66 14.19
C LEU A 257 -17.55 -0.25 12.99
N MET A 258 -18.56 -0.67 12.23
CA MET A 258 -18.34 -1.42 10.99
C MET A 258 -17.55 -0.61 9.96
N ALA A 259 -17.89 0.68 9.79
CA ALA A 259 -17.17 1.55 8.87
C ALA A 259 -15.70 1.74 9.29
N TYR A 260 -15.42 1.95 10.59
CA TYR A 260 -14.04 2.04 11.09
C TYR A 260 -13.27 0.73 10.92
N CYS A 261 -13.89 -0.42 11.16
CA CYS A 261 -13.28 -1.72 10.92
C CYS A 261 -12.82 -1.86 9.46
N MET A 262 -13.72 -1.54 8.52
CA MET A 262 -13.41 -1.57 7.09
C MET A 262 -12.24 -0.62 6.74
N ASN A 263 -12.27 0.60 7.26
CA ASN A 263 -11.19 1.57 7.05
C ASN A 263 -9.84 1.06 7.57
N ILE A 264 -9.80 0.46 8.76
CA ILE A 264 -8.59 -0.11 9.35
C ILE A 264 -8.03 -1.23 8.46
N LEU A 265 -8.88 -2.18 8.09
CA LEU A 265 -8.46 -3.34 7.31
C LEU A 265 -8.03 -2.97 5.88
N MET A 266 -8.75 -2.06 5.20
CA MET A 266 -8.37 -1.57 3.87
C MET A 266 -7.03 -0.82 3.89
N ASN A 267 -6.78 0.03 4.90
CA ASN A 267 -5.50 0.72 5.02
C ASN A 267 -4.36 -0.24 5.36
N LEU A 268 -4.61 -1.30 6.13
CA LEU A 268 -3.62 -2.34 6.39
C LEU A 268 -3.28 -3.11 5.10
N MET A 269 -4.28 -3.43 4.27
CA MET A 269 -4.06 -4.03 2.96
C MET A 269 -3.20 -3.14 2.07
N MET A 270 -3.48 -1.84 2.04
CA MET A 270 -2.72 -0.87 1.25
C MET A 270 -1.25 -0.80 1.70
N LEU A 271 -0.97 -0.94 3.00
CA LEU A 271 0.40 -0.99 3.52
C LEU A 271 1.13 -2.31 3.17
N SER A 272 0.39 -3.39 2.90
CA SER A 272 0.98 -4.69 2.55
C SER A 272 1.44 -4.78 1.09
N MET A 273 0.96 -3.89 0.24
CA MET A 273 1.30 -3.81 -1.19
C MET A 273 2.57 -2.96 -1.41
#